data_369044757f67cf6cbbd9800e507020f1
#
_entry.id   369044757f67cf6cbbd9800e507020f1
#
_cell.length_a   1.000
_cell.length_b   1.000
_cell.length_c   1.000
_cell.angle_alpha   90.00
_cell.angle_beta   90.00
_cell.angle_gamma   90.00
#
_symmetry.space_group_name_H-M   'P 1'
#
loop_
_entity.id
_entity.type
_entity.pdbx_description
1 polymer ?
#
loop_
_entity_poly.entity_id
_entity_poly.type
_entity_poly.pdbx_seq_one_letter_code
_entity_poly.pdbx_strand_id
1 'polypeptide(L)'
;MLLGKTIVITGISSGIGARVGELAQALGADIIGVDINAPTRRLDAFIKADIGSPQGVVEIVQTLPQRFDALCNVAGVSGMIGAARTLAINFYGLRELTEAIAPRLREGGAVVNVASIAGYGWRANLERAKAFVSAPGFPDLAKLLAAHKVPDGEAYPLSKELLLLWTMRAAHQPLFKNRGVRLNAVSPGPVATPILKEFRQIFGDPRVDDDIARVGRAGSAPDIAPAVLFLCSDAARWINGANLPVDGGLEASINATVLGF
;
A
#
# COMPACT_ATOMS: atom_id res chain seq x y z
N MET A 1 1.66 -14.51 -17.56
CA MET A 1 1.47 -14.34 -16.13
C MET A 1 0.30 -13.40 -15.79
N LEU A 2 0.08 -12.30 -16.54
CA LEU A 2 -1.02 -11.37 -16.30
C LEU A 2 -2.01 -11.25 -17.48
N LEU A 3 -1.75 -11.92 -18.59
CA LEU A 3 -2.59 -11.88 -19.79
C LEU A 3 -4.03 -12.28 -19.45
N GLY A 4 -4.98 -11.41 -19.80
CA GLY A 4 -6.41 -11.62 -19.56
C GLY A 4 -6.86 -11.48 -18.10
N LYS A 5 -5.97 -11.07 -17.18
CA LYS A 5 -6.35 -10.74 -15.79
C LYS A 5 -6.90 -9.32 -15.72
N THR A 6 -7.91 -9.12 -14.89
CA THR A 6 -8.42 -7.79 -14.54
C THR A 6 -7.82 -7.37 -13.19
N ILE A 7 -7.13 -6.22 -13.17
CA ILE A 7 -6.44 -5.71 -11.98
C ILE A 7 -7.01 -4.34 -11.60
N VAL A 8 -7.45 -4.21 -10.36
CA VAL A 8 -7.85 -2.93 -9.77
C VAL A 8 -6.63 -2.28 -9.12
N ILE A 9 -6.36 -1.00 -9.42
CA ILE A 9 -5.19 -0.28 -8.90
C ILE A 9 -5.65 1.05 -8.30
N THR A 10 -5.46 1.25 -7.00
CA THR A 10 -5.66 2.55 -6.35
C THR A 10 -4.39 3.39 -6.47
N GLY A 11 -4.51 4.72 -6.57
CA GLY A 11 -3.36 5.60 -6.78
C GLY A 11 -2.78 5.53 -8.19
N ILE A 12 -3.63 5.27 -9.19
CA ILE A 12 -3.24 4.97 -10.58
C ILE A 12 -2.66 6.17 -11.33
N SER A 13 -2.90 7.41 -10.88
CA SER A 13 -2.64 8.61 -11.68
C SER A 13 -1.19 9.07 -11.66
N SER A 14 -0.37 8.59 -10.73
CA SER A 14 1.03 9.02 -10.60
C SER A 14 1.95 7.96 -10.00
N GLY A 15 3.25 8.21 -10.04
CA GLY A 15 4.29 7.47 -9.31
C GLY A 15 4.26 5.95 -9.53
N ILE A 16 4.29 5.21 -8.44
CA ILE A 16 4.31 3.73 -8.46
C ILE A 16 3.04 3.19 -9.09
N GLY A 17 1.85 3.73 -8.76
CA GLY A 17 0.57 3.24 -9.29
C GLY A 17 0.46 3.38 -10.80
N ALA A 18 0.85 4.53 -11.34
CA ALA A 18 0.89 4.75 -12.80
C ALA A 18 1.81 3.74 -13.49
N ARG A 19 2.99 3.46 -12.91
CA ARG A 19 3.94 2.50 -13.48
C ARG A 19 3.46 1.05 -13.37
N VAL A 20 2.80 0.69 -12.26
CA VAL A 20 2.16 -0.64 -12.12
C VAL A 20 1.10 -0.83 -13.20
N GLY A 21 0.23 0.16 -13.42
CA GLY A 21 -0.79 0.09 -14.48
C GLY A 21 -0.19 -0.02 -15.88
N GLU A 22 0.82 0.78 -16.17
CA GLU A 22 1.54 0.74 -17.45
C GLU A 22 2.13 -0.64 -17.73
N LEU A 23 2.87 -1.17 -16.79
CA LEU A 23 3.53 -2.47 -16.94
C LEU A 23 2.50 -3.62 -17.01
N ALA A 24 1.42 -3.54 -16.22
CA ALA A 24 0.37 -4.54 -16.23
C ALA A 24 -0.35 -4.60 -17.60
N GLN A 25 -0.69 -3.44 -18.19
CA GLN A 25 -1.26 -3.38 -19.54
C GLN A 25 -0.29 -3.93 -20.60
N ALA A 26 1.00 -3.61 -20.49
CA ALA A 26 2.01 -4.17 -21.39
C ALA A 26 2.13 -5.71 -21.28
N LEU A 27 1.77 -6.27 -20.12
CA LEU A 27 1.71 -7.72 -19.86
C LEU A 27 0.34 -8.34 -20.17
N GLY A 28 -0.57 -7.57 -20.80
CA GLY A 28 -1.87 -8.05 -21.28
C GLY A 28 -2.98 -8.09 -20.23
N ALA A 29 -2.86 -7.34 -19.12
CA ALA A 29 -3.92 -7.21 -18.15
C ALA A 29 -4.85 -6.03 -18.48
N ASP A 30 -6.15 -6.17 -18.16
CA ASP A 30 -7.13 -5.08 -18.15
C ASP A 30 -7.03 -4.32 -16.82
N ILE A 31 -6.98 -2.98 -16.89
CA ILE A 31 -6.75 -2.13 -15.72
C ILE A 31 -7.97 -1.28 -15.38
N ILE A 32 -8.44 -1.42 -14.14
CA ILE A 32 -9.41 -0.53 -13.52
C ILE A 32 -8.66 0.36 -12.53
N GLY A 33 -8.50 1.63 -12.89
CA GLY A 33 -7.82 2.61 -12.05
C GLY A 33 -8.78 3.30 -11.09
N VAL A 34 -8.29 3.56 -9.87
CA VAL A 34 -9.00 4.36 -8.86
C VAL A 34 -8.08 5.47 -8.38
N ASP A 35 -8.52 6.73 -8.46
CA ASP A 35 -7.76 7.90 -7.97
C ASP A 35 -8.69 9.11 -7.82
N ILE A 36 -8.24 10.10 -7.05
CA ILE A 36 -8.89 11.43 -6.99
C ILE A 36 -8.59 12.28 -8.22
N ASN A 37 -7.48 12.02 -8.90
CA ASN A 37 -7.04 12.70 -10.11
C ASN A 37 -7.18 11.79 -11.32
N ALA A 38 -7.54 12.35 -12.47
CA ALA A 38 -7.56 11.58 -13.69
C ALA A 38 -6.15 11.17 -14.13
N PRO A 39 -5.93 9.92 -14.57
CA PRO A 39 -4.66 9.50 -15.13
C PRO A 39 -4.44 10.15 -16.51
N THR A 40 -3.18 10.37 -16.84
CA THR A 40 -2.81 10.87 -18.20
C THR A 40 -2.86 9.75 -19.24
N ARG A 41 -2.74 8.51 -18.79
CA ARG A 41 -2.79 7.32 -19.64
C ARG A 41 -4.22 6.80 -19.79
N ARG A 42 -4.56 6.28 -20.96
CA ARG A 42 -5.82 5.56 -21.18
C ARG A 42 -5.81 4.23 -20.43
N LEU A 43 -6.87 3.96 -19.69
CA LEU A 43 -7.14 2.72 -18.97
C LEU A 43 -8.40 2.06 -19.54
N ASP A 44 -8.62 0.80 -19.21
CA ASP A 44 -9.83 0.07 -19.58
C ASP A 44 -11.05 0.63 -18.83
N ALA A 45 -10.87 1.03 -17.55
CA ALA A 45 -11.84 1.79 -16.78
C ALA A 45 -11.14 2.69 -15.75
N PHE A 46 -11.81 3.79 -15.37
CA PHE A 46 -11.34 4.71 -14.34
C PHE A 46 -12.49 5.13 -13.42
N ILE A 47 -12.26 5.05 -12.12
CA ILE A 47 -13.17 5.47 -11.06
C ILE A 47 -12.54 6.66 -10.33
N LYS A 48 -13.14 7.81 -10.44
CA LYS A 48 -12.70 9.00 -9.70
C LYS A 48 -13.35 8.99 -8.33
N ALA A 49 -12.58 8.64 -7.29
CA ALA A 49 -13.08 8.58 -5.92
C ALA A 49 -11.97 8.77 -4.90
N ASP A 50 -12.35 9.21 -3.71
CA ASP A 50 -11.48 9.43 -2.57
C ASP A 50 -11.53 8.23 -1.62
N ILE A 51 -10.51 7.37 -1.67
CA ILE A 51 -10.40 6.20 -0.79
C ILE A 51 -10.36 6.56 0.71
N GLY A 52 -9.94 7.77 1.06
CA GLY A 52 -9.85 8.22 2.46
C GLY A 52 -11.18 8.69 3.05
N SER A 53 -12.32 8.41 2.41
CA SER A 53 -13.65 8.72 2.93
C SER A 53 -14.58 7.50 2.82
N PRO A 54 -15.50 7.30 3.79
CA PRO A 54 -16.51 6.25 3.70
C PRO A 54 -17.32 6.31 2.42
N GLN A 55 -17.70 7.52 2.00
CA GLN A 55 -18.48 7.75 0.78
C GLN A 55 -17.70 7.31 -0.47
N GLY A 56 -16.42 7.69 -0.58
CA GLY A 56 -15.59 7.29 -1.72
C GLY A 56 -15.38 5.77 -1.79
N VAL A 57 -15.25 5.09 -0.65
CA VAL A 57 -15.20 3.61 -0.62
C VAL A 57 -16.50 3.01 -1.16
N VAL A 58 -17.67 3.53 -0.75
CA VAL A 58 -18.97 3.08 -1.25
C VAL A 58 -19.08 3.28 -2.77
N GLU A 59 -18.68 4.45 -3.29
CA GLU A 59 -18.68 4.74 -4.72
C GLU A 59 -17.80 3.77 -5.52
N ILE A 60 -16.59 3.47 -5.02
CA ILE A 60 -15.70 2.49 -5.64
C ILE A 60 -16.37 1.12 -5.67
N VAL A 61 -16.88 0.66 -4.51
CA VAL A 61 -17.53 -0.66 -4.39
C VAL A 61 -18.73 -0.78 -5.34
N GLN A 62 -19.56 0.26 -5.48
CA GLN A 62 -20.72 0.24 -6.36
C GLN A 62 -20.35 0.18 -7.85
N THR A 63 -19.22 0.80 -8.22
CA THR A 63 -18.78 0.93 -9.61
C THR A 63 -17.95 -0.25 -10.09
N LEU A 64 -17.21 -0.91 -9.20
CA LEU A 64 -16.35 -2.04 -9.56
C LEU A 64 -17.15 -3.24 -10.09
N PRO A 65 -16.60 -4.01 -11.04
CA PRO A 65 -17.24 -5.23 -11.55
C PRO A 65 -17.37 -6.29 -10.45
N GLN A 66 -18.26 -7.27 -10.71
CA GLN A 66 -18.50 -8.37 -9.77
C GLN A 66 -17.35 -9.38 -9.68
N ARG A 67 -16.39 -9.37 -10.63
CA ARG A 67 -15.25 -10.28 -10.66
C ARG A 67 -14.02 -9.59 -11.21
N PHE A 68 -12.90 -9.76 -10.54
CA PHE A 68 -11.56 -9.35 -10.96
C PHE A 68 -10.49 -10.22 -10.27
N ASP A 69 -9.25 -10.16 -10.74
CA ASP A 69 -8.20 -11.11 -10.33
C ASP A 69 -7.29 -10.57 -9.22
N ALA A 70 -7.01 -9.27 -9.23
CA ALA A 70 -6.13 -8.69 -8.23
C ALA A 70 -6.51 -7.25 -7.86
N LEU A 71 -6.14 -6.87 -6.63
CA LEU A 71 -6.18 -5.49 -6.14
C LEU A 71 -4.77 -5.05 -5.76
N CYS A 72 -4.32 -3.93 -6.34
CA CYS A 72 -3.09 -3.25 -5.94
C CYS A 72 -3.45 -1.98 -5.16
N ASN A 73 -3.24 -1.98 -3.87
CA ASN A 73 -3.42 -0.83 -3.00
C ASN A 73 -2.14 0.03 -3.02
N VAL A 74 -2.10 1.00 -3.93
CA VAL A 74 -0.93 1.88 -4.13
C VAL A 74 -1.20 3.30 -3.67
N ALA A 75 -2.48 3.72 -3.60
CA ALA A 75 -2.85 5.05 -3.11
C ALA A 75 -2.25 5.33 -1.73
N GLY A 76 -1.70 6.50 -1.56
CA GLY A 76 -1.13 6.93 -0.29
C GLY A 76 -0.60 8.35 -0.34
N VAL A 77 -0.45 8.94 0.85
CA VAL A 77 0.04 10.31 1.08
C VAL A 77 1.17 10.31 2.12
N SER A 78 1.98 11.34 2.11
CA SER A 78 3.21 11.43 2.94
C SER A 78 2.98 11.72 4.43
N GLY A 79 1.84 12.29 4.79
CA GLY A 79 1.59 12.81 6.14
C GLY A 79 1.45 14.33 6.21
N MET A 80 1.82 15.08 5.17
CA MET A 80 1.70 16.55 5.13
C MET A 80 0.27 17.09 5.27
N ILE A 81 -0.72 16.24 5.05
CA ILE A 81 -2.15 16.62 5.12
C ILE A 81 -2.79 16.36 6.49
N GLY A 82 -1.96 16.15 7.54
CA GLY A 82 -2.39 15.88 8.90
C GLY A 82 -2.62 14.39 9.20
N ALA A 83 -2.44 14.02 10.47
CA ALA A 83 -2.42 12.62 10.91
C ALA A 83 -3.72 11.87 10.62
N ALA A 84 -4.87 12.45 10.96
CA ALA A 84 -6.16 11.80 10.75
C ALA A 84 -6.41 11.47 9.27
N ARG A 85 -6.13 12.43 8.39
CA ARG A 85 -6.33 12.25 6.95
C ARG A 85 -5.34 11.23 6.37
N THR A 86 -4.09 11.24 6.85
CA THR A 86 -3.07 10.26 6.46
C THR A 86 -3.50 8.84 6.81
N LEU A 87 -3.96 8.60 8.04
CA LEU A 87 -4.46 7.29 8.45
C LEU A 87 -5.71 6.88 7.69
N ALA A 88 -6.62 7.82 7.43
CA ALA A 88 -7.84 7.55 6.66
C ALA A 88 -7.52 7.02 5.25
N ILE A 89 -6.54 7.61 4.55
CA ILE A 89 -6.15 7.21 3.19
C ILE A 89 -5.26 5.97 3.22
N ASN A 90 -4.16 6.02 3.98
CA ASN A 90 -3.10 5.03 3.90
C ASN A 90 -3.48 3.69 4.55
N PHE A 91 -4.48 3.68 5.41
CA PHE A 91 -4.86 2.46 6.12
C PHE A 91 -6.37 2.20 6.14
N TYR A 92 -7.20 3.05 6.75
CA TYR A 92 -8.60 2.70 6.98
C TYR A 92 -9.40 2.54 5.69
N GLY A 93 -9.31 3.49 4.77
CA GLY A 93 -10.00 3.41 3.49
C GLY A 93 -9.52 2.25 2.62
N LEU A 94 -8.22 2.02 2.60
CA LEU A 94 -7.61 0.88 1.93
C LEU A 94 -8.13 -0.45 2.51
N ARG A 95 -8.17 -0.58 3.83
CA ARG A 95 -8.69 -1.77 4.51
C ARG A 95 -10.17 -1.98 4.19
N GLU A 96 -11.00 -0.97 4.43
CA GLU A 96 -12.44 -1.02 4.21
C GLU A 96 -12.78 -1.38 2.75
N LEU A 97 -12.09 -0.75 1.78
CA LEU A 97 -12.25 -1.10 0.38
C LEU A 97 -11.89 -2.58 0.14
N THR A 98 -10.73 -3.01 0.62
CA THR A 98 -10.24 -4.37 0.40
C THR A 98 -11.19 -5.42 0.98
N GLU A 99 -11.66 -5.21 2.22
CA GLU A 99 -12.60 -6.12 2.88
C GLU A 99 -13.95 -6.14 2.17
N ALA A 100 -14.47 -4.98 1.74
CA ALA A 100 -15.75 -4.88 1.04
C ALA A 100 -15.75 -5.58 -0.33
N ILE A 101 -14.63 -5.53 -1.08
CA ILE A 101 -14.54 -6.13 -2.41
C ILE A 101 -13.93 -7.53 -2.42
N ALA A 102 -13.45 -8.03 -1.29
CA ALA A 102 -12.86 -9.39 -1.18
C ALA A 102 -13.76 -10.49 -1.77
N PRO A 103 -15.11 -10.47 -1.59
CA PRO A 103 -15.98 -11.46 -2.22
C PRO A 103 -16.00 -11.44 -3.75
N ARG A 104 -15.54 -10.35 -4.37
CA ARG A 104 -15.47 -10.19 -5.83
C ARG A 104 -14.13 -10.60 -6.43
N LEU A 105 -13.10 -10.78 -5.62
CA LEU A 105 -11.85 -11.38 -6.08
C LEU A 105 -12.10 -12.81 -6.54
N ARG A 106 -11.51 -13.21 -7.66
CA ARG A 106 -11.54 -14.59 -8.12
C ARG A 106 -10.85 -15.50 -7.10
N GLU A 107 -11.21 -16.79 -7.09
CA GLU A 107 -10.48 -17.78 -6.29
C GLU A 107 -9.01 -17.81 -6.71
N GLY A 108 -8.12 -17.87 -5.73
CA GLY A 108 -6.66 -17.75 -5.96
C GLY A 108 -6.18 -16.34 -6.32
N GLY A 109 -7.06 -15.34 -6.25
CA GLY A 109 -6.72 -13.94 -6.51
C GLY A 109 -5.68 -13.37 -5.56
N ALA A 110 -5.29 -12.11 -5.79
CA ALA A 110 -4.25 -11.47 -4.99
C ALA A 110 -4.60 -10.04 -4.58
N VAL A 111 -4.19 -9.67 -3.38
CA VAL A 111 -4.14 -8.29 -2.90
C VAL A 111 -2.68 -7.95 -2.62
N VAL A 112 -2.21 -6.83 -3.16
CA VAL A 112 -0.85 -6.32 -2.92
C VAL A 112 -0.94 -4.92 -2.35
N ASN A 113 -0.43 -4.74 -1.15
CA ASN A 113 -0.40 -3.48 -0.44
C ASN A 113 0.96 -2.80 -0.60
N VAL A 114 1.01 -1.55 -1.04
CA VAL A 114 2.25 -0.77 -1.05
C VAL A 114 2.43 -0.11 0.31
N ALA A 115 3.22 -0.77 1.17
CA ALA A 115 3.63 -0.28 2.47
C ALA A 115 4.79 0.73 2.35
N SER A 116 5.84 0.59 3.14
CA SER A 116 7.09 1.38 3.09
C SER A 116 8.10 0.82 4.08
N ILE A 117 9.38 1.08 3.86
CA ILE A 117 10.43 0.92 4.88
C ILE A 117 10.13 1.71 6.16
N ALA A 118 9.37 2.81 6.07
CA ALA A 118 8.93 3.56 7.23
C ALA A 118 8.06 2.76 8.21
N GLY A 119 7.47 1.66 7.76
CA GLY A 119 6.75 0.70 8.61
C GLY A 119 7.65 -0.31 9.36
N TYR A 120 8.96 -0.26 9.15
CA TYR A 120 9.93 -1.19 9.76
C TYR A 120 9.83 -1.27 11.28
N GLY A 121 9.50 -0.14 11.93
CA GLY A 121 9.40 -0.03 13.40
C GLY A 121 8.23 -0.77 14.06
N TRP A 122 7.37 -1.44 13.30
CA TRP A 122 6.12 -2.01 13.80
C TRP A 122 6.29 -2.95 15.00
N ARG A 123 7.44 -3.67 15.11
CA ARG A 123 7.70 -4.58 16.25
C ARG A 123 7.83 -3.82 17.56
N ALA A 124 8.52 -2.68 17.56
CA ALA A 124 8.69 -1.84 18.73
C ALA A 124 7.39 -1.11 19.12
N ASN A 125 6.53 -0.83 18.14
CA ASN A 125 5.28 -0.09 18.31
C ASN A 125 4.03 -1.00 18.38
N LEU A 126 4.21 -2.30 18.58
CA LEU A 126 3.17 -3.32 18.40
C LEU A 126 1.89 -3.04 19.20
N GLU A 127 2.01 -2.67 20.49
CA GLU A 127 0.82 -2.46 21.34
C GLU A 127 0.01 -1.24 20.90
N ARG A 128 0.68 -0.16 20.53
CA ARG A 128 0.03 1.02 19.94
C ARG A 128 -0.64 0.65 18.62
N ALA A 129 0.07 -0.03 17.74
CA ALA A 129 -0.44 -0.40 16.44
C ALA A 129 -1.66 -1.36 16.51
N LYS A 130 -1.68 -2.29 17.46
CA LYS A 130 -2.83 -3.19 17.68
C LYS A 130 -4.12 -2.43 17.97
N ALA A 131 -4.08 -1.35 18.76
CA ALA A 131 -5.27 -0.54 19.06
C ALA A 131 -5.87 0.05 17.77
N PHE A 132 -5.03 0.60 16.88
CA PHE A 132 -5.47 1.15 15.60
C PHE A 132 -5.95 0.07 14.63
N VAL A 133 -5.22 -1.02 14.47
CA VAL A 133 -5.61 -2.14 13.56
C VAL A 133 -6.93 -2.78 13.99
N SER A 134 -7.24 -2.78 15.29
CA SER A 134 -8.47 -3.39 15.80
C SER A 134 -9.69 -2.46 15.76
N ALA A 135 -9.50 -1.15 15.55
CA ALA A 135 -10.60 -0.20 15.43
C ALA A 135 -11.38 -0.46 14.13
N PRO A 136 -12.71 -0.68 14.19
CA PRO A 136 -13.50 -1.06 13.01
C PRO A 136 -13.83 0.16 12.15
N GLY A 137 -14.07 -0.08 10.87
CA GLY A 137 -14.54 0.91 9.90
C GLY A 137 -13.64 2.13 9.80
N PHE A 138 -14.25 3.30 9.68
CA PHE A 138 -13.60 4.61 9.82
C PHE A 138 -13.83 5.13 11.23
N PRO A 139 -12.95 4.87 12.21
CA PRO A 139 -13.14 5.33 13.57
C PRO A 139 -13.00 6.86 13.69
N ASP A 140 -13.36 7.41 14.83
CA ASP A 140 -13.02 8.80 15.18
C ASP A 140 -11.49 8.91 15.34
N LEU A 141 -10.83 9.24 14.23
CA LEU A 141 -9.36 9.30 14.15
C LEU A 141 -8.77 10.40 15.03
N ALA A 142 -9.47 11.52 15.21
CA ALA A 142 -8.99 12.58 16.07
C ALA A 142 -8.93 12.11 17.53
N LYS A 143 -9.97 11.44 17.99
CA LYS A 143 -10.03 10.86 19.32
C LYS A 143 -9.00 9.74 19.51
N LEU A 144 -8.85 8.86 18.53
CA LEU A 144 -7.90 7.74 18.57
C LEU A 144 -6.45 8.23 18.62
N LEU A 145 -6.09 9.19 17.77
CA LEU A 145 -4.77 9.81 17.74
C LEU A 145 -4.44 10.52 19.07
N ALA A 146 -5.40 11.27 19.63
CA ALA A 146 -5.24 11.96 20.91
C ALA A 146 -5.03 10.96 22.05
N ALA A 147 -5.82 9.88 22.11
CA ALA A 147 -5.73 8.86 23.14
C ALA A 147 -4.36 8.16 23.15
N HIS A 148 -3.74 8.00 21.99
CA HIS A 148 -2.42 7.35 21.82
C HIS A 148 -1.28 8.36 21.65
N LYS A 149 -1.53 9.66 21.78
CA LYS A 149 -0.54 10.76 21.70
C LYS A 149 0.33 10.67 20.44
N VAL A 150 -0.29 10.42 19.28
CA VAL A 150 0.39 10.31 17.99
C VAL A 150 0.58 11.70 17.39
N PRO A 151 1.80 12.22 17.26
CA PRO A 151 2.05 13.49 16.59
C PRO A 151 1.91 13.35 15.06
N ASP A 152 1.66 14.47 14.37
CA ASP A 152 1.48 14.47 12.90
C ASP A 152 2.68 13.85 12.16
N GLY A 153 3.91 14.13 12.59
CA GLY A 153 5.12 13.57 11.97
C GLY A 153 5.26 12.05 12.07
N GLU A 154 4.52 11.39 12.99
CA GLU A 154 4.51 9.93 13.13
C GLU A 154 3.37 9.25 12.36
N ALA A 155 2.43 10.00 11.81
CA ALA A 155 1.24 9.45 11.16
C ALA A 155 1.58 8.57 9.94
N TYR A 156 2.55 8.98 9.13
CA TYR A 156 2.97 8.19 7.98
C TYR A 156 3.64 6.87 8.39
N PRO A 157 4.69 6.84 9.22
CA PRO A 157 5.25 5.58 9.72
C PRO A 157 4.18 4.69 10.34
N LEU A 158 3.36 5.22 11.25
CA LEU A 158 2.27 4.47 11.86
C LEU A 158 1.34 3.85 10.81
N SER A 159 0.90 4.62 9.80
CA SER A 159 0.02 4.10 8.74
C SER A 159 0.61 2.89 8.02
N LYS A 160 1.94 2.87 7.82
CA LYS A 160 2.66 1.78 7.17
C LYS A 160 2.89 0.59 8.11
N GLU A 161 3.12 0.83 9.39
CA GLU A 161 3.12 -0.21 10.44
C GLU A 161 1.76 -0.94 10.50
N LEU A 162 0.66 -0.17 10.52
CA LEU A 162 -0.69 -0.72 10.53
C LEU A 162 -0.97 -1.58 9.30
N LEU A 163 -0.54 -1.12 8.12
CA LEU A 163 -0.73 -1.83 6.87
C LEU A 163 0.02 -3.16 6.85
N LEU A 164 1.25 -3.21 7.37
CA LEU A 164 2.02 -4.45 7.50
C LEU A 164 1.35 -5.43 8.47
N LEU A 165 0.95 -4.97 9.65
CA LEU A 165 0.29 -5.80 10.65
C LEU A 165 -1.05 -6.33 10.15
N TRP A 166 -1.85 -5.48 9.51
CA TRP A 166 -3.12 -5.91 8.93
C TRP A 166 -2.92 -6.90 7.79
N THR A 167 -1.92 -6.70 6.92
CA THR A 167 -1.60 -7.65 5.83
C THR A 167 -1.34 -9.04 6.38
N MET A 168 -0.48 -9.17 7.40
CA MET A 168 -0.19 -10.45 8.04
C MET A 168 -1.44 -11.09 8.67
N ARG A 169 -2.23 -10.29 9.39
CA ARG A 169 -3.47 -10.76 10.02
C ARG A 169 -4.53 -11.17 8.99
N ALA A 170 -4.79 -10.31 8.01
CA ALA A 170 -5.84 -10.51 7.03
C ALA A 170 -5.59 -11.73 6.12
N ALA A 171 -4.34 -12.01 5.79
CA ALA A 171 -3.95 -13.18 5.00
C ALA A 171 -4.47 -14.52 5.57
N HIS A 172 -4.76 -14.58 6.85
CA HIS A 172 -5.27 -15.77 7.54
C HIS A 172 -6.76 -15.69 7.90
N GLN A 173 -7.43 -14.56 7.62
CA GLN A 173 -8.86 -14.42 7.90
C GLN A 173 -9.71 -15.25 6.91
N PRO A 174 -10.82 -15.83 7.37
CA PRO A 174 -11.71 -16.64 6.52
C PRO A 174 -12.16 -15.93 5.25
N LEU A 175 -12.35 -14.60 5.31
CA LEU A 175 -12.74 -13.75 4.19
C LEU A 175 -11.84 -13.94 2.95
N PHE A 176 -10.54 -14.10 3.16
CA PHE A 176 -9.54 -14.29 2.11
C PHE A 176 -9.12 -15.76 1.98
N LYS A 177 -8.79 -16.39 3.12
CA LYS A 177 -8.26 -17.76 3.17
C LYS A 177 -9.18 -18.79 2.51
N ASN A 178 -10.50 -18.70 2.76
CA ASN A 178 -11.47 -19.68 2.23
C ASN A 178 -11.61 -19.61 0.71
N ARG A 179 -11.13 -18.57 0.08
CA ARG A 179 -11.11 -18.34 -1.36
C ARG A 179 -9.71 -18.47 -1.98
N GLY A 180 -8.71 -18.84 -1.17
CA GLY A 180 -7.32 -18.90 -1.61
C GLY A 180 -6.75 -17.54 -2.03
N VAL A 181 -7.41 -16.42 -1.66
CA VAL A 181 -6.91 -15.07 -1.95
C VAL A 181 -5.70 -14.77 -1.09
N ARG A 182 -4.61 -14.35 -1.73
CA ARG A 182 -3.35 -14.02 -1.07
C ARG A 182 -3.28 -12.52 -0.78
N LEU A 183 -2.77 -12.15 0.39
CA LEU A 183 -2.48 -10.77 0.75
C LEU A 183 -1.00 -10.63 1.06
N ASN A 184 -0.32 -9.74 0.35
CA ASN A 184 1.09 -9.45 0.58
C ASN A 184 1.33 -7.94 0.57
N ALA A 185 2.46 -7.53 1.10
CA ALA A 185 2.91 -6.15 1.05
C ALA A 185 4.23 -6.03 0.29
N VAL A 186 4.42 -4.90 -0.37
CA VAL A 186 5.71 -4.42 -0.88
C VAL A 186 6.09 -3.20 -0.06
N SER A 187 7.32 -3.17 0.45
CA SER A 187 7.86 -2.03 1.21
C SER A 187 8.97 -1.34 0.40
N PRO A 188 8.64 -0.26 -0.33
CA PRO A 188 9.66 0.53 -0.99
C PRO A 188 10.56 1.27 -0.01
N GLY A 189 11.84 1.49 -0.39
CA GLY A 189 12.71 2.50 0.19
C GLY A 189 12.39 3.91 -0.31
N PRO A 190 13.35 4.86 -0.26
CA PRO A 190 13.21 6.17 -0.88
C PRO A 190 13.07 6.04 -2.41
N VAL A 191 11.92 6.43 -2.96
CA VAL A 191 11.61 6.32 -4.41
C VAL A 191 11.45 7.72 -4.99
N ALA A 192 12.13 8.00 -6.10
CA ALA A 192 12.07 9.26 -6.85
C ALA A 192 10.70 9.43 -7.52
N THR A 193 9.72 9.81 -6.74
CA THR A 193 8.34 10.14 -7.12
C THR A 193 7.97 11.51 -6.52
N PRO A 194 6.86 12.13 -6.93
CA PRO A 194 6.46 13.43 -6.36
C PRO A 194 6.44 13.49 -4.83
N ILE A 195 6.07 12.40 -4.17
CA ILE A 195 5.97 12.30 -2.71
C ILE A 195 7.34 12.34 -2.00
N LEU A 196 8.47 12.08 -2.69
CA LEU A 196 9.81 12.11 -2.08
C LEU A 196 10.18 13.51 -1.56
N LYS A 197 9.72 14.56 -2.24
CA LYS A 197 9.93 15.95 -1.80
C LYS A 197 9.26 16.21 -0.45
N GLU A 198 8.07 15.67 -0.24
CA GLU A 198 7.33 15.79 1.01
C GLU A 198 8.02 14.99 2.13
N PHE A 199 8.56 13.81 1.83
CA PHE A 199 9.34 13.03 2.80
C PHE A 199 10.59 13.76 3.25
N ARG A 200 11.28 14.49 2.38
CA ARG A 200 12.41 15.35 2.75
C ARG A 200 11.99 16.43 3.74
N GLN A 201 10.80 17.01 3.59
CA GLN A 201 10.28 18.01 4.53
C GLN A 201 9.90 17.39 5.89
N ILE A 202 9.36 16.16 5.92
CA ILE A 202 8.91 15.49 7.14
C ILE A 202 10.08 14.90 7.94
N PHE A 203 10.97 14.18 7.27
CA PHE A 203 12.04 13.41 7.91
C PHE A 203 13.39 14.16 7.93
N GLY A 204 13.50 15.25 7.18
CA GLY A 204 14.73 16.02 6.97
C GLY A 204 15.58 15.46 5.83
N ASP A 205 16.20 16.38 5.09
CA ASP A 205 17.10 16.03 3.98
C ASP A 205 18.24 15.08 4.42
N PRO A 206 18.95 15.31 5.55
CA PRO A 206 20.05 14.46 5.95
C PRO A 206 19.67 13.00 6.11
N ARG A 207 18.50 12.73 6.72
CA ARG A 207 18.03 11.34 6.91
C ARG A 207 17.70 10.66 5.58
N VAL A 208 17.03 11.36 4.69
CA VAL A 208 16.67 10.80 3.37
C VAL A 208 17.93 10.59 2.53
N ASP A 209 18.91 11.50 2.62
CA ASP A 209 20.18 11.38 1.90
C ASP A 209 21.04 10.24 2.45
N ASP A 210 21.06 10.02 3.77
CA ASP A 210 21.73 8.88 4.41
C ASP A 210 21.10 7.54 3.95
N ASP A 211 19.77 7.45 3.93
CA ASP A 211 19.07 6.25 3.45
C ASP A 211 19.40 5.97 1.97
N ILE A 212 19.44 7.02 1.13
CA ILE A 212 19.82 6.90 -0.29
C ILE A 212 21.29 6.51 -0.43
N ALA A 213 22.18 7.11 0.34
CA ALA A 213 23.62 6.82 0.31
C ALA A 213 23.92 5.36 0.68
N ARG A 214 23.20 4.80 1.66
CA ARG A 214 23.32 3.38 2.05
C ARG A 214 23.06 2.41 0.91
N VAL A 215 22.19 2.77 -0.04
CA VAL A 215 21.78 1.90 -1.15
C VAL A 215 22.29 2.39 -2.52
N GLY A 216 23.08 3.47 -2.52
CA GLY A 216 23.76 4.03 -3.69
C GLY A 216 22.91 4.94 -4.58
N ARG A 217 21.58 4.83 -4.57
CA ARG A 217 20.65 5.70 -5.30
C ARG A 217 19.24 5.65 -4.72
N ALA A 218 18.45 6.66 -4.97
CA ALA A 218 16.99 6.53 -4.82
C ALA A 218 16.44 5.49 -5.79
N GLY A 219 15.46 4.73 -5.35
CA GLY A 219 14.66 3.87 -6.23
C GLY A 219 13.82 4.71 -7.19
N SER A 220 13.19 4.03 -8.14
CA SER A 220 12.24 4.61 -9.10
C SER A 220 10.97 3.76 -9.17
N ALA A 221 9.88 4.29 -9.73
CA ALA A 221 8.67 3.50 -9.92
C ALA A 221 8.90 2.21 -10.74
N PRO A 222 9.76 2.20 -11.79
CA PRO A 222 10.18 0.97 -12.46
C PRO A 222 10.86 -0.08 -11.59
N ASP A 223 11.52 0.29 -10.51
CA ASP A 223 12.13 -0.68 -9.57
C ASP A 223 11.06 -1.39 -8.73
N ILE A 224 9.95 -0.73 -8.44
CA ILE A 224 8.90 -1.22 -7.54
C ILE A 224 7.81 -2.01 -8.28
N ALA A 225 7.36 -1.50 -9.44
CA ALA A 225 6.22 -2.06 -10.16
C ALA A 225 6.34 -3.55 -10.50
N PRO A 226 7.51 -4.09 -10.91
CA PRO A 226 7.67 -5.51 -11.19
C PRO A 226 7.39 -6.40 -9.97
N ALA A 227 7.82 -5.98 -8.77
CA ALA A 227 7.59 -6.73 -7.53
C ALA A 227 6.10 -6.76 -7.14
N VAL A 228 5.39 -5.64 -7.32
CA VAL A 228 3.93 -5.58 -7.13
C VAL A 228 3.23 -6.57 -8.06
N LEU A 229 3.57 -6.56 -9.35
CA LEU A 229 2.95 -7.45 -10.35
C LEU A 229 3.36 -8.92 -10.20
N PHE A 230 4.58 -9.19 -9.74
CA PHE A 230 5.00 -10.54 -9.35
C PHE A 230 4.07 -11.10 -8.27
N LEU A 231 3.79 -10.32 -7.22
CA LEU A 231 2.89 -10.76 -6.14
C LEU A 231 1.43 -10.89 -6.60
N CYS A 232 0.99 -10.20 -7.67
CA CYS A 232 -0.32 -10.39 -8.29
C CYS A 232 -0.39 -11.66 -9.14
N SER A 233 0.75 -12.22 -9.53
CA SER A 233 0.84 -13.34 -10.49
C SER A 233 0.80 -14.71 -9.81
N ASP A 234 0.57 -15.75 -10.63
CA ASP A 234 0.60 -17.14 -10.17
C ASP A 234 2.01 -17.62 -9.78
N ALA A 235 3.07 -16.88 -10.18
CA ALA A 235 4.44 -17.16 -9.74
C ALA A 235 4.59 -16.98 -8.21
N ALA A 236 3.75 -16.15 -7.59
CA ALA A 236 3.73 -15.92 -6.15
C ALA A 236 2.68 -16.79 -5.41
N ARG A 237 2.18 -17.89 -5.99
CA ARG A 237 1.08 -18.69 -5.43
C ARG A 237 1.34 -19.26 -4.03
N TRP A 238 2.60 -19.34 -3.61
CA TRP A 238 3.01 -19.84 -2.29
C TRP A 238 3.47 -18.72 -1.34
N ILE A 239 3.20 -17.45 -1.69
CA ILE A 239 3.55 -16.28 -0.89
C ILE A 239 2.27 -15.65 -0.37
N ASN A 240 2.06 -15.65 0.95
CA ASN A 240 0.87 -15.10 1.60
C ASN A 240 1.22 -14.53 2.98
N GLY A 241 0.77 -13.31 3.27
CA GLY A 241 1.07 -12.59 4.51
C GLY A 241 2.49 -12.01 4.58
N ALA A 242 3.25 -12.04 3.47
CA ALA A 242 4.62 -11.58 3.43
C ALA A 242 4.70 -10.05 3.24
N ASN A 243 5.76 -9.46 3.80
CA ASN A 243 6.28 -8.15 3.40
C ASN A 243 7.54 -8.36 2.57
N LEU A 244 7.55 -7.82 1.35
CA LEU A 244 8.70 -7.84 0.45
C LEU A 244 9.35 -6.46 0.41
N PRO A 245 10.49 -6.24 1.08
CA PRO A 245 11.28 -5.02 0.90
C PRO A 245 11.75 -4.89 -0.54
N VAL A 246 11.52 -3.74 -1.15
CA VAL A 246 12.00 -3.37 -2.50
C VAL A 246 12.65 -1.99 -2.37
N ASP A 247 13.81 -1.98 -1.76
CA ASP A 247 14.42 -0.80 -1.16
C ASP A 247 15.92 -0.67 -1.45
N GLY A 248 16.46 -1.47 -2.37
CA GLY A 248 17.89 -1.50 -2.69
C GLY A 248 18.75 -2.13 -1.60
N GLY A 249 18.16 -2.80 -0.61
CA GLY A 249 18.86 -3.40 0.53
C GLY A 249 18.94 -2.49 1.76
N LEU A 250 18.12 -1.42 1.82
CA LEU A 250 18.11 -0.49 2.94
C LEU A 250 17.74 -1.19 4.25
N GLU A 251 16.66 -1.99 4.27
CA GLU A 251 16.26 -2.76 5.44
C GLU A 251 17.37 -3.73 5.88
N ALA A 252 18.01 -4.40 4.94
CA ALA A 252 19.11 -5.31 5.23
C ALA A 252 20.31 -4.57 5.86
N SER A 253 20.65 -3.39 5.35
CA SER A 253 21.71 -2.52 5.91
C SER A 253 21.40 -2.05 7.33
N ILE A 254 20.15 -1.67 7.59
CA ILE A 254 19.69 -1.27 8.94
C ILE A 254 19.80 -2.47 9.89
N ASN A 255 19.30 -3.65 9.46
CA ASN A 255 19.39 -4.87 10.26
C ASN A 255 20.83 -5.25 10.58
N ALA A 256 21.74 -5.20 9.61
CA ALA A 256 23.15 -5.49 9.84
C ALA A 256 23.75 -4.54 10.88
N THR A 257 23.45 -3.24 10.81
CA THR A 257 23.89 -2.25 11.80
C THR A 257 23.33 -2.56 13.20
N VAL A 258 22.04 -2.89 13.32
CA VAL A 258 21.39 -3.20 14.60
C VAL A 258 21.95 -4.50 15.20
N LEU A 259 22.31 -5.46 14.39
CA LEU A 259 22.87 -6.76 14.81
C LEU A 259 24.38 -6.71 15.04
N GLY A 260 25.05 -5.60 14.71
CA GLY A 260 26.49 -5.40 14.95
C GLY A 260 27.41 -6.08 13.93
N PHE A 261 26.95 -6.21 12.68
CA PHE A 261 27.75 -6.69 11.56
C PHE A 261 28.41 -5.56 10.78
#